data_9441965c2c3aeaa22c378b7438b5ef22
#
_entry.id   9441965c2c3aeaa22c378b7438b5ef22
#
_cell.length_a   1.000
_cell.length_b   1.000
_cell.length_c   1.000
_cell.angle_alpha   90.00
_cell.angle_beta   90.00
_cell.angle_gamma   90.00
#
_symmetry.space_group_name_H-M   'P 1'
#
loop_
_entity.id
_entity.type
_entity.pdbx_description
1 polymer ?
#
loop_
_entity_poly.entity_id
_entity_poly.type
_entity_poly.pdbx_seq_one_letter_code
_entity_poly.pdbx_strand_id
1 'polypeptide(L)'
;MPKLKHIAISTQDVEATARFYIEVFGMKQVGKIDDPGTRGCFLTDGDINLAILNFKNDAAAGVERGRGWSGIHHMGFQVENHDAIAEKLAAAGSTRRDDINAALGVGTGQVHGNVEVKYRAPDGVTVDVSETGWLGTPSFGRPL
;
A
#
# COMPACT_ATOMS: atom_id res chain seq x y z
N MET A 1 -17.86 7.67 -1.29
CA MET A 1 -17.46 7.23 0.06
C MET A 1 -16.17 6.43 -0.04
N PRO A 2 -15.15 6.75 0.73
CA PRO A 2 -13.90 5.99 0.73
C PRO A 2 -14.12 4.50 0.99
N LYS A 3 -13.32 3.67 0.33
CA LYS A 3 -13.38 2.21 0.46
C LYS A 3 -12.03 1.65 0.85
N LEU A 4 -12.01 0.81 1.88
CA LEU A 4 -10.82 0.01 2.19
C LEU A 4 -10.62 -1.01 1.08
N LYS A 5 -9.50 -0.92 0.36
CA LYS A 5 -9.24 -1.74 -0.83
C LYS A 5 -7.86 -2.40 -0.84
N HIS A 6 -7.01 -2.08 0.12
CA HIS A 6 -5.63 -2.52 0.10
C HIS A 6 -5.14 -2.86 1.50
N ILE A 7 -4.46 -3.99 1.60
CA ILE A 7 -3.69 -4.39 2.78
C ILE A 7 -2.32 -4.83 2.28
N ALA A 8 -1.26 -4.34 2.92
CA ALA A 8 0.10 -4.75 2.61
C ALA A 8 0.72 -5.50 3.78
N ILE A 9 1.34 -6.62 3.46
CA ILE A 9 2.13 -7.42 4.39
C ILE A 9 3.61 -7.23 4.06
N SER A 10 4.41 -6.90 5.06
CA SER A 10 5.87 -6.95 4.99
C SER A 10 6.34 -8.34 5.36
N THR A 11 7.18 -8.94 4.53
CA THR A 11 7.70 -10.30 4.73
C THR A 11 9.15 -10.40 4.28
N GLN A 12 9.89 -11.36 4.84
CA GLN A 12 11.24 -11.68 4.42
C GLN A 12 11.28 -12.82 3.39
N ASP A 13 10.13 -13.43 3.09
CA ASP A 13 9.99 -14.48 2.08
C ASP A 13 8.67 -14.28 1.32
N VAL A 14 8.75 -13.52 0.23
CA VAL A 14 7.59 -13.17 -0.59
C VAL A 14 6.91 -14.42 -1.15
N GLU A 15 7.69 -15.35 -1.68
CA GLU A 15 7.17 -16.55 -2.35
C GLU A 15 6.43 -17.47 -1.38
N ALA A 16 6.98 -17.72 -0.20
CA ALA A 16 6.34 -18.56 0.81
C ALA A 16 5.08 -17.92 1.36
N THR A 17 5.11 -16.61 1.64
CA THR A 17 3.94 -15.88 2.14
C THR A 17 2.83 -15.84 1.10
N ALA A 18 3.13 -15.52 -0.15
CA ALA A 18 2.15 -15.52 -1.23
C ALA A 18 1.52 -16.90 -1.42
N ARG A 19 2.33 -17.94 -1.42
CA ARG A 19 1.87 -19.33 -1.55
C ARG A 19 0.86 -19.70 -0.49
N PHE A 20 1.08 -19.30 0.76
CA PHE A 20 0.13 -19.55 1.85
C PHE A 20 -1.26 -18.99 1.53
N TYR A 21 -1.34 -17.72 1.13
CA TYR A 21 -2.63 -17.09 0.82
C TYR A 21 -3.29 -17.65 -0.44
N ILE A 22 -2.49 -18.04 -1.42
CA ILE A 22 -3.01 -18.67 -2.64
C ILE A 22 -3.56 -20.07 -2.34
N GLU A 23 -2.79 -20.91 -1.67
CA GLU A 23 -3.18 -22.30 -1.42
C GLU A 23 -4.29 -22.44 -0.39
N VAL A 24 -4.27 -21.66 0.68
CA VAL A 24 -5.25 -21.77 1.76
C VAL A 24 -6.56 -21.04 1.43
N PHE A 25 -6.47 -19.83 0.91
CA PHE A 25 -7.65 -18.97 0.70
C PHE A 25 -8.04 -18.80 -0.76
N GLY A 26 -7.30 -19.39 -1.69
CA GLY A 26 -7.62 -19.32 -3.11
C GLY A 26 -7.40 -17.95 -3.74
N MET A 27 -6.59 -17.10 -3.14
CA MET A 27 -6.29 -15.80 -3.71
C MET A 27 -5.54 -15.95 -5.04
N LYS A 28 -5.70 -14.97 -5.92
CA LYS A 28 -5.07 -14.97 -7.24
C LYS A 28 -3.99 -13.90 -7.31
N GLN A 29 -2.85 -14.26 -7.87
CA GLN A 29 -1.81 -13.27 -8.18
C GLN A 29 -2.20 -12.46 -9.41
N VAL A 30 -2.17 -11.14 -9.27
CA VAL A 30 -2.58 -10.19 -10.32
C VAL A 30 -1.45 -9.28 -10.78
N GLY A 31 -0.31 -9.32 -10.11
CA GLY A 31 0.84 -8.51 -10.51
C GLY A 31 2.05 -8.75 -9.64
N LYS A 32 3.16 -8.12 -10.06
CA LYS A 32 4.44 -8.13 -9.36
C LYS A 32 4.99 -6.72 -9.28
N ILE A 33 5.86 -6.49 -8.31
CA ILE A 33 6.64 -5.27 -8.18
C ILE A 33 8.09 -5.62 -7.92
N ASP A 34 9.01 -4.92 -8.57
CA ASP A 34 10.44 -4.99 -8.32
C ASP A 34 11.05 -3.64 -8.73
N ASP A 35 11.08 -2.73 -7.78
CA ASP A 35 11.66 -1.40 -7.94
C ASP A 35 12.78 -1.17 -6.89
N PRO A 36 13.45 -0.01 -6.88
CA PRO A 36 14.54 0.23 -5.94
C PRO A 36 14.18 0.11 -4.46
N GLY A 37 12.92 0.33 -4.11
CA GLY A 37 12.47 0.33 -2.71
C GLY A 37 11.78 -0.96 -2.27
N THR A 38 11.20 -1.73 -3.21
CA THR A 38 10.28 -2.81 -2.85
C THR A 38 10.30 -3.92 -3.89
N ARG A 39 10.25 -5.15 -3.42
CA ARG A 39 10.03 -6.34 -4.24
C ARG A 39 8.82 -7.10 -3.69
N GLY A 40 7.98 -7.63 -4.56
CA GLY A 40 6.84 -8.42 -4.11
C GLY A 40 5.84 -8.78 -5.19
N CYS A 41 4.65 -9.12 -4.75
CA CYS A 41 3.54 -9.43 -5.64
C CYS A 41 2.22 -8.93 -5.05
N PHE A 42 1.23 -8.87 -5.92
CA PHE A 42 -0.13 -8.47 -5.55
C PHE A 42 -1.08 -9.64 -5.73
N LEU A 43 -1.83 -9.94 -4.67
CA LEU A 43 -2.88 -10.95 -4.67
C LEU A 43 -4.24 -10.27 -4.57
N THR A 44 -5.30 -10.98 -4.97
CA THR A 44 -6.67 -10.50 -4.80
C THR A 44 -7.61 -11.65 -4.49
N ASP A 45 -8.66 -11.35 -3.75
CA ASP A 45 -9.85 -12.19 -3.58
C ASP A 45 -11.00 -11.77 -4.51
N GLY A 46 -10.77 -10.76 -5.34
CA GLY A 46 -11.77 -10.16 -6.23
C GLY A 46 -12.30 -8.82 -5.72
N ASP A 47 -12.07 -8.49 -4.46
CA ASP A 47 -12.56 -7.28 -3.81
C ASP A 47 -11.44 -6.42 -3.26
N ILE A 48 -10.45 -7.04 -2.65
CA ILE A 48 -9.31 -6.40 -2.00
C ILE A 48 -8.01 -6.75 -2.72
N ASN A 49 -7.06 -5.82 -2.69
CA ASN A 49 -5.67 -6.06 -3.04
C ASN A 49 -4.90 -6.41 -1.78
N LEU A 50 -4.25 -7.57 -1.77
CA LEU A 50 -3.30 -7.96 -0.73
C LEU A 50 -1.88 -7.92 -1.32
N ALA A 51 -1.10 -6.93 -0.93
CA ALA A 51 0.28 -6.82 -1.35
C ALA A 51 1.20 -7.61 -0.42
N ILE A 52 2.04 -8.45 -1.01
CA ILE A 52 3.05 -9.22 -0.29
C ILE A 52 4.39 -8.60 -0.64
N LEU A 53 4.99 -7.87 0.29
CA LEU A 53 6.10 -6.97 0.03
C LEU A 53 7.33 -7.33 0.85
N ASN A 54 8.49 -7.25 0.22
CA ASN A 54 9.78 -7.19 0.87
C ASN A 54 10.39 -5.82 0.59
N PHE A 55 10.55 -5.01 1.62
CA PHE A 55 11.19 -3.70 1.51
C PHE A 55 12.70 -3.86 1.43
N LYS A 56 13.32 -3.20 0.46
CA LYS A 56 14.75 -3.32 0.18
C LYS A 56 15.63 -2.45 1.08
N ASN A 57 15.04 -1.45 1.75
CA ASN A 57 15.73 -0.56 2.66
C ASN A 57 14.80 -0.08 3.78
N ASP A 58 15.39 0.45 4.85
CA ASP A 58 14.65 0.87 6.04
C ASP A 58 13.77 2.09 5.77
N ALA A 59 14.19 3.01 4.91
CA ALA A 59 13.42 4.21 4.59
C ALA A 59 12.11 3.86 3.86
N ALA A 60 12.15 2.93 2.91
CA ALA A 60 10.96 2.47 2.19
C ALA A 60 9.98 1.73 3.11
N ALA A 61 10.50 0.97 4.09
CA ALA A 61 9.69 0.27 5.09
C ALA A 61 9.10 1.21 6.14
N GLY A 62 9.70 2.38 6.35
CA GLY A 62 9.50 3.22 7.51
C GLY A 62 10.51 2.88 8.60
N VAL A 63 11.26 3.89 9.03
CA VAL A 63 12.39 3.69 9.94
C VAL A 63 12.01 3.11 11.30
N GLU A 64 10.78 3.33 11.75
CA GLU A 64 10.27 2.78 13.01
C GLU A 64 10.14 1.26 13.00
N ARG A 65 10.02 0.65 11.83
CA ARG A 65 9.94 -0.81 11.67
C ARG A 65 11.19 -1.38 11.03
N GLY A 66 11.67 -0.74 9.96
CA GLY A 66 12.79 -1.21 9.18
C GLY A 66 12.43 -2.36 8.23
N ARG A 67 13.36 -2.67 7.33
CA ARG A 67 13.18 -3.69 6.29
C ARG A 67 13.07 -5.13 6.83
N GLY A 68 13.61 -5.38 8.03
CA GLY A 68 13.60 -6.71 8.64
C GLY A 68 12.33 -7.06 9.41
N TRP A 69 11.41 -6.12 9.53
CA TRP A 69 10.15 -6.33 10.22
C TRP A 69 9.15 -7.07 9.34
N SER A 70 8.36 -7.99 9.93
CA SER A 70 7.34 -8.75 9.23
C SER A 70 6.00 -8.64 9.93
N GLY A 71 4.92 -8.52 9.16
CA GLY A 71 3.55 -8.38 9.65
C GLY A 71 2.70 -7.51 8.73
N ILE A 72 1.48 -7.18 9.14
CA ILE A 72 0.63 -6.24 8.42
C ILE A 72 1.26 -4.85 8.52
N HIS A 73 1.67 -4.31 7.38
CA HIS A 73 2.46 -3.08 7.31
C HIS A 73 1.60 -1.83 7.19
N HIS A 74 0.62 -1.85 6.30
CA HIS A 74 -0.29 -0.73 6.10
C HIS A 74 -1.58 -1.19 5.42
N MET A 75 -2.56 -0.29 5.39
CA MET A 75 -3.80 -0.47 4.65
C MET A 75 -4.07 0.77 3.79
N GLY A 76 -4.93 0.61 2.78
CA GLY A 76 -5.18 1.68 1.83
C GLY A 76 -6.66 1.89 1.53
N PHE A 77 -7.03 3.15 1.39
CA PHE A 77 -8.37 3.59 1.05
C PHE A 77 -8.39 4.21 -0.35
N GLN A 78 -9.28 3.71 -1.19
CA GLN A 78 -9.59 4.39 -2.43
C GLN A 78 -10.61 5.50 -2.14
N VAL A 79 -10.35 6.68 -2.69
CA VAL A 79 -11.13 7.88 -2.45
C VAL A 79 -11.56 8.52 -3.78
N GLU A 80 -12.60 9.33 -3.74
CA GLU A 80 -13.07 10.06 -4.93
C GLU A 80 -12.19 11.28 -5.22
N ASN A 81 -11.73 11.95 -4.16
CA ASN A 81 -10.95 13.18 -4.27
C ASN A 81 -9.88 13.21 -3.18
N HIS A 82 -8.62 13.13 -3.60
CA HIS A 82 -7.49 13.12 -2.67
C HIS A 82 -7.39 14.42 -1.88
N ASP A 83 -7.56 15.58 -2.51
CA ASP A 83 -7.40 16.87 -1.84
C ASP A 83 -8.44 17.04 -0.74
N ALA A 84 -9.70 16.64 -0.97
CA ALA A 84 -10.74 16.69 0.04
C ALA A 84 -10.43 15.77 1.24
N ILE A 85 -9.87 14.60 1.00
CA ILE A 85 -9.44 13.69 2.08
C ILE A 85 -8.21 14.25 2.79
N ALA A 86 -7.26 14.85 2.07
CA ALA A 86 -6.08 15.48 2.67
C ALA A 86 -6.46 16.58 3.68
N GLU A 87 -7.47 17.40 3.36
CA GLU A 87 -7.99 18.41 4.28
C GLU A 87 -8.57 17.78 5.56
N LYS A 88 -9.34 16.70 5.42
CA LYS A 88 -9.91 15.96 6.55
C LYS A 88 -8.82 15.31 7.41
N LEU A 89 -7.81 14.74 6.79
CA LEU A 89 -6.67 14.15 7.48
C LEU A 89 -5.91 15.20 8.29
N ALA A 90 -5.63 16.36 7.68
CA ALA A 90 -4.97 17.47 8.37
C ALA A 90 -5.80 17.96 9.57
N ALA A 91 -7.12 18.13 9.39
CA ALA A 91 -8.03 18.56 10.46
C ALA A 91 -8.10 17.54 11.61
N ALA A 92 -7.89 16.25 11.31
CA ALA A 92 -7.85 15.18 12.31
C ALA A 92 -6.47 15.00 12.96
N GLY A 93 -5.49 15.84 12.61
CA GLY A 93 -4.14 15.76 13.15
C GLY A 93 -3.26 14.67 12.50
N SER A 94 -3.70 14.09 11.39
CA SER A 94 -2.91 13.12 10.63
C SER A 94 -1.82 13.83 9.84
N THR A 95 -0.59 13.33 9.94
CA THR A 95 0.54 13.86 9.19
C THR A 95 0.87 12.96 7.99
N ARG A 96 1.23 13.60 6.88
CA ARG A 96 1.72 12.86 5.71
C ARG A 96 3.09 12.24 6.00
N ARG A 97 3.27 11.00 5.60
CA ARG A 97 4.55 10.29 5.76
C ARG A 97 5.50 10.65 4.62
N ASP A 98 5.99 11.89 4.62
CA ASP A 98 6.88 12.38 3.57
C ASP A 98 8.19 11.60 3.47
N ASP A 99 8.66 11.03 4.58
CA ASP A 99 9.83 10.15 4.63
C ASP A 99 9.65 8.90 3.76
N ILE A 100 8.55 8.16 3.96
CA ILE A 100 8.23 6.95 3.18
C ILE A 100 7.86 7.33 1.74
N ASN A 101 7.01 8.35 1.57
CA ASN A 101 6.58 8.80 0.26
C ASN A 101 7.78 9.15 -0.63
N ALA A 102 8.76 9.89 -0.11
CA ALA A 102 9.98 10.22 -0.83
C ALA A 102 10.81 8.98 -1.16
N ALA A 103 10.96 8.04 -0.22
CA ALA A 103 11.72 6.80 -0.41
C ALA A 103 11.10 5.89 -1.48
N LEU A 104 9.77 5.96 -1.66
CA LEU A 104 9.03 5.21 -2.68
C LEU A 104 8.82 5.99 -3.98
N GLY A 105 9.36 7.21 -4.09
CA GLY A 105 9.29 8.03 -5.29
C GLY A 105 7.96 8.76 -5.50
N VAL A 106 7.10 8.81 -4.50
CA VAL A 106 5.82 9.53 -4.57
C VAL A 106 6.07 11.03 -4.73
N GLY A 107 5.42 11.66 -5.71
CA GLY A 107 5.57 13.09 -6.01
C GLY A 107 6.75 13.44 -6.89
N THR A 108 7.54 12.49 -7.36
CA THR A 108 8.69 12.73 -8.26
C THR A 108 8.34 12.64 -9.75
N GLY A 109 7.10 12.30 -10.09
CA GLY A 109 6.67 12.04 -11.46
C GLY A 109 7.19 10.72 -12.04
N GLN A 110 7.90 9.92 -11.25
CA GLN A 110 8.50 8.65 -11.67
C GLN A 110 7.66 7.42 -11.29
N VAL A 111 6.56 7.62 -10.60
CA VAL A 111 5.68 6.52 -10.21
C VAL A 111 4.81 6.16 -11.41
N HIS A 112 5.10 5.02 -12.01
CA HIS A 112 4.25 4.44 -13.05
C HIS A 112 3.12 3.68 -12.38
N GLY A 113 1.88 4.14 -12.59
CA GLY A 113 0.68 3.49 -12.08
C GLY A 113 0.05 4.25 -10.92
N ASN A 114 -0.32 3.53 -9.90
CA ASN A 114 -1.12 4.04 -8.80
C ASN A 114 -0.34 5.01 -7.91
N VAL A 115 -0.84 6.23 -7.78
CA VAL A 115 -0.27 7.20 -6.83
C VAL A 115 -0.90 6.95 -5.47
N GLU A 116 -0.10 6.39 -4.58
CA GLU A 116 -0.47 6.10 -3.20
C GLU A 116 0.26 7.07 -2.28
N VAL A 117 -0.49 7.89 -1.56
CA VAL A 117 0.10 8.83 -0.60
C VAL A 117 -0.13 8.30 0.80
N LYS A 118 0.96 8.15 1.56
CA LYS A 118 0.93 7.61 2.91
C LYS A 118 0.78 8.68 3.97
N TYR A 119 -0.08 8.39 4.93
CA TYR A 119 -0.39 9.22 6.09
C TYR A 119 -0.27 8.42 7.37
N ARG A 120 -0.09 9.13 8.48
CA ARG A 120 -0.09 8.54 9.83
C ARG A 120 -1.49 8.63 10.43
N ALA A 121 -2.12 7.50 10.62
CA ALA A 121 -3.38 7.38 11.35
C ALA A 121 -3.15 7.29 12.87
N PRO A 122 -4.21 7.27 13.70
CA PRO A 122 -4.06 7.05 15.14
C PRO A 122 -3.23 5.82 15.47
N ASP A 123 -2.50 5.88 16.58
CA ASP A 123 -1.60 4.82 17.06
C ASP A 123 -0.43 4.51 16.11
N GLY A 124 -0.12 5.44 15.21
CA GLY A 124 0.99 5.30 14.28
C GLY A 124 0.74 4.35 13.12
N VAL A 125 -0.50 3.92 12.90
CA VAL A 125 -0.87 3.08 11.75
C VAL A 125 -0.65 3.86 10.46
N THR A 126 0.06 3.27 9.50
CA THR A 126 0.24 3.86 8.18
C THR A 126 -0.95 3.53 7.29
N VAL A 127 -1.55 4.55 6.68
CA VAL A 127 -2.64 4.40 5.71
C VAL A 127 -2.27 5.03 4.38
N ASP A 128 -2.62 4.34 3.31
CA ASP A 128 -2.48 4.84 1.95
C ASP A 128 -3.79 5.46 1.47
N VAL A 129 -3.68 6.51 0.69
CA VAL A 129 -4.82 7.13 0.01
C VAL A 129 -4.55 7.14 -1.49
N SER A 130 -5.49 6.66 -2.28
CA SER A 130 -5.39 6.59 -3.73
C SER A 130 -6.74 6.88 -4.40
N GLU A 131 -6.73 7.69 -5.45
CA GLU A 131 -7.93 7.88 -6.29
C GLU A 131 -8.11 6.73 -7.29
N THR A 132 -7.01 6.14 -7.75
CA THR A 132 -7.03 5.11 -8.80
C THR A 132 -7.25 3.69 -8.24
N GLY A 133 -7.10 3.51 -6.95
CA GLY A 133 -7.27 2.20 -6.31
C GLY A 133 -6.10 1.25 -6.53
N TRP A 134 -6.35 -0.04 -6.43
CA TRP A 134 -5.33 -1.07 -6.48
C TRP A 134 -5.69 -2.20 -7.44
N LEU A 135 -4.67 -2.75 -8.06
CA LEU A 135 -4.76 -3.84 -9.02
C LEU A 135 -5.50 -5.04 -8.41
N GLY A 136 -6.43 -5.62 -9.18
CA GLY A 136 -7.26 -6.75 -8.75
C GLY A 136 -8.55 -6.36 -8.04
N THR A 137 -8.77 -5.08 -7.77
CA THR A 137 -10.04 -4.59 -7.20
C THR A 137 -11.00 -4.14 -8.32
N PRO A 138 -12.33 -4.23 -8.10
CA PRO A 138 -13.31 -3.86 -9.14
C PRO A 138 -13.23 -2.38 -9.55
N SER A 139 -12.78 -1.52 -8.67
CA SER A 139 -12.70 -0.07 -8.91
C SER A 139 -11.32 0.42 -9.36
N PHE A 140 -10.38 -0.49 -9.62
CA PHE A 140 -9.05 -0.09 -10.08
C PHE A 140 -9.13 0.69 -11.40
N GLY A 141 -8.54 1.89 -11.41
CA GLY A 141 -8.54 2.78 -12.57
C GLY A 141 -9.89 3.43 -12.89
N ARG A 142 -10.85 3.35 -11.98
CA ARG A 142 -12.18 3.92 -12.15
C ARG A 142 -12.52 4.85 -10.99
N PRO A 143 -13.34 5.89 -11.21
CA PRO A 143 -13.88 6.68 -10.11
C PRO A 143 -14.72 5.81 -9.17
N LEU A 144 -14.67 6.13 -7.88
CA LEU A 144 -15.59 5.54 -6.90
C LEU A 144 -16.99 6.11 -7.06
#